data_d7b3e6a15964c51e762391490c62ffef
#
_entry.id   d7b3e6a15964c51e762391490c62ffef
#
_cell.length_a   1.000
_cell.length_b   1.000
_cell.length_c   1.000
_cell.angle_alpha   90.00
_cell.angle_beta   90.00
_cell.angle_gamma   90.00
#
_symmetry.space_group_name_H-M   'P 1'
#
loop_
_entity.id
_entity.type
_entity.pdbx_description
1 polymer ?
#
loop_
_entity_poly.entity_id
_entity_poly.type
_entity_poly.pdbx_seq_one_letter_code
_entity_poly.pdbx_strand_id
1 'polypeptide(L)'
;MDSNFDIHYADKIEINNLTKQFFNLFDNTDNKIPDWTIVQKICIPEIIIIKKTGLTEVVYNLANFIEPRKAILSDGTLTDFQEQELEEETQIIGHIAQRQSRYQKSGILSGKSFVETGTKLFQFINTNDGWRINSLVWEDD
;
A
#
# COMPACT_ATOMS: atom_id res chain seq x y z
N MET A 1 -20.27 17.92 -21.20
CA MET A 1 -19.60 16.88 -20.38
C MET A 1 -18.09 17.04 -20.50
N ASP A 2 -17.40 16.96 -19.40
CA ASP A 2 -15.95 17.04 -19.39
C ASP A 2 -15.35 15.70 -19.82
N SER A 3 -14.73 15.67 -21.01
CA SER A 3 -14.12 14.44 -21.54
C SER A 3 -12.93 13.97 -20.70
N ASN A 4 -12.22 14.88 -20.00
CA ASN A 4 -11.12 14.50 -19.10
C ASN A 4 -11.63 13.74 -17.88
N PHE A 5 -12.79 14.13 -17.35
CA PHE A 5 -13.43 13.41 -16.27
C PHE A 5 -13.75 11.97 -16.69
N ASP A 6 -14.34 11.78 -17.88
CA ASP A 6 -14.70 10.45 -18.38
C ASP A 6 -13.46 9.58 -18.64
N ILE A 7 -12.38 10.17 -19.18
CA ILE A 7 -11.14 9.47 -19.46
C ILE A 7 -10.52 8.95 -18.17
N HIS A 8 -10.54 9.74 -17.10
CA HIS A 8 -9.87 9.39 -15.84
C HIS A 8 -10.77 8.63 -14.86
N TYR A 9 -12.07 8.51 -15.13
CA TYR A 9 -12.99 7.87 -14.20
C TYR A 9 -12.67 6.39 -14.00
N ALA A 10 -12.48 5.65 -15.09
CA ALA A 10 -12.11 4.23 -15.02
C ALA A 10 -10.74 4.04 -14.40
N ASP A 11 -9.78 4.92 -14.72
CA ASP A 11 -8.45 4.89 -14.14
C ASP A 11 -8.49 5.10 -12.63
N LYS A 12 -9.32 6.05 -12.15
CA LYS A 12 -9.47 6.30 -10.72
C LYS A 12 -10.02 5.10 -9.98
N ILE A 13 -11.00 4.40 -10.56
CA ILE A 13 -11.56 3.18 -9.98
C ILE A 13 -10.48 2.11 -9.87
N GLU A 14 -9.69 1.91 -10.92
CA GLU A 14 -8.62 0.91 -10.92
C GLU A 14 -7.56 1.24 -9.87
N ILE A 15 -7.14 2.50 -9.79
CA ILE A 15 -6.16 2.96 -8.79
C ILE A 15 -6.72 2.80 -7.37
N ASN A 16 -8.00 3.12 -7.14
CA ASN A 16 -8.65 2.88 -5.86
C ASN A 16 -8.58 1.40 -5.47
N ASN A 17 -8.82 0.50 -6.42
CA ASN A 17 -8.78 -0.94 -6.16
C ASN A 17 -7.36 -1.43 -5.85
N LEU A 18 -6.35 -0.94 -6.57
CA LEU A 18 -4.96 -1.28 -6.29
C LEU A 18 -4.56 -0.84 -4.87
N THR A 19 -4.94 0.37 -4.49
CA THR A 19 -4.64 0.92 -3.18
C THR A 19 -5.31 0.10 -2.08
N LYS A 20 -6.59 -0.23 -2.26
CA LYS A 20 -7.34 -1.06 -1.32
C LYS A 20 -6.71 -2.44 -1.16
N GLN A 21 -6.32 -3.07 -2.26
CA GLN A 21 -5.66 -4.37 -2.24
C GLN A 21 -4.30 -4.30 -1.53
N PHE A 22 -3.57 -3.20 -1.71
CA PHE A 22 -2.30 -3.01 -1.00
C PHE A 22 -2.52 -2.95 0.52
N PHE A 23 -3.46 -2.14 0.98
CA PHE A 23 -3.75 -2.05 2.42
C PHE A 23 -4.26 -3.39 2.97
N ASN A 24 -5.11 -4.10 2.24
CA ASN A 24 -5.67 -5.38 2.69
C ASN A 24 -4.66 -6.53 2.63
N LEU A 25 -3.56 -6.36 1.90
CA LEU A 25 -2.55 -7.41 1.73
C LEU A 25 -1.99 -7.91 3.06
N PHE A 26 -1.90 -7.04 4.06
CA PHE A 26 -1.28 -7.36 5.36
C PHE A 26 -2.30 -7.73 6.43
N ASP A 27 -3.57 -7.79 6.10
CA ASP A 27 -4.66 -8.04 7.06
C ASP A 27 -4.62 -9.49 7.53
N ASN A 28 -4.36 -9.70 8.82
CA ASN A 28 -4.45 -11.00 9.45
C ASN A 28 -5.44 -11.01 10.64
N THR A 29 -6.41 -10.09 10.63
CA THR A 29 -7.48 -10.06 11.64
C THR A 29 -8.28 -11.37 11.61
N ASP A 30 -8.77 -11.78 12.77
CA ASP A 30 -9.55 -13.00 12.92
C ASP A 30 -8.83 -14.25 12.37
N ASN A 31 -7.50 -14.29 12.53
CA ASN A 31 -6.64 -15.38 12.05
C ASN A 31 -6.67 -15.57 10.53
N LYS A 32 -7.02 -14.55 9.76
CA LYS A 32 -6.91 -14.60 8.30
C LYS A 32 -5.46 -14.82 7.89
N ILE A 33 -5.29 -15.57 6.81
CA ILE A 33 -3.98 -15.79 6.20
C ILE A 33 -3.88 -14.86 4.99
N PRO A 34 -2.95 -13.90 4.98
CA PRO A 34 -2.78 -13.01 3.82
C PRO A 34 -2.45 -13.78 2.55
N ASP A 35 -3.02 -13.35 1.44
CA ASP A 35 -2.73 -13.91 0.12
C ASP A 35 -1.61 -13.08 -0.54
N TRP A 36 -0.37 -13.55 -0.40
CA TRP A 36 0.80 -12.84 -0.90
C TRP A 36 0.93 -12.84 -2.42
N THR A 37 0.17 -13.70 -3.12
CA THR A 37 0.18 -13.73 -4.59
C THR A 37 -0.42 -12.46 -5.19
N ILE A 38 -1.22 -11.71 -4.42
CA ILE A 38 -1.83 -10.46 -4.86
C ILE A 38 -0.77 -9.39 -5.17
N VAL A 39 0.36 -9.40 -4.47
CA VAL A 39 1.39 -8.37 -4.64
C VAL A 39 1.89 -8.26 -6.08
N GLN A 40 1.99 -9.38 -6.78
CA GLN A 40 2.44 -9.41 -8.18
C GLN A 40 1.41 -8.83 -9.14
N LYS A 41 0.16 -8.72 -8.72
CA LYS A 41 -0.94 -8.18 -9.53
C LYS A 41 -1.12 -6.67 -9.33
N ILE A 42 -0.56 -6.12 -8.26
CA ILE A 42 -0.75 -4.70 -7.92
C ILE A 42 0.53 -3.87 -8.04
N CYS A 43 1.70 -4.51 -8.04
CA CYS A 43 3.00 -3.84 -8.12
C CYS A 43 3.80 -4.34 -9.30
N ILE A 44 4.63 -3.45 -9.87
CA ILE A 44 5.69 -3.93 -10.77
C ILE A 44 6.81 -4.56 -9.94
N PRO A 45 7.55 -5.55 -10.48
CA PRO A 45 8.64 -6.20 -9.72
C PRO A 45 9.74 -5.23 -9.26
N GLU A 46 9.96 -4.16 -9.99
CA GLU A 46 11.01 -3.17 -9.75
C GLU A 46 10.58 -2.07 -8.78
N ILE A 47 9.45 -2.21 -8.11
CA ILE A 47 8.94 -1.20 -7.17
C ILE A 47 10.00 -0.81 -6.13
N ILE A 48 10.06 0.48 -5.81
CA ILE A 48 10.90 1.01 -4.74
C ILE A 48 9.98 1.42 -3.59
N ILE A 49 10.31 0.95 -2.39
CA ILE A 49 9.52 1.22 -1.18
C ILE A 49 10.46 1.82 -0.15
N ILE A 50 10.10 2.99 0.39
CA ILE A 50 10.95 3.70 1.35
C ILE A 50 10.15 4.01 2.61
N LYS A 51 10.71 3.68 3.76
CA LYS A 51 10.20 4.11 5.06
C LYS A 51 11.05 5.24 5.59
N LYS A 52 10.43 6.37 5.94
CA LYS A 52 11.09 7.46 6.63
C LYS A 52 10.80 7.36 8.12
N THR A 53 11.85 7.58 8.94
CA THR A 53 11.74 7.79 10.38
C THR A 53 12.62 9.01 10.69
N GLY A 54 11.99 10.19 10.74
CA GLY A 54 12.72 11.46 10.81
C GLY A 54 13.63 11.60 9.59
N LEU A 55 14.92 11.82 9.81
CA LEU A 55 15.90 12.00 8.74
C LEU A 55 16.52 10.69 8.24
N THR A 56 16.19 9.55 8.88
CA THR A 56 16.70 8.25 8.43
C THR A 56 15.71 7.59 7.49
N GLU A 57 16.21 6.80 6.57
CA GLU A 57 15.39 6.04 5.65
C GLU A 57 15.86 4.59 5.52
N VAL A 58 14.88 3.71 5.28
CA VAL A 58 15.14 2.33 4.88
C VAL A 58 14.56 2.15 3.48
N VAL A 59 15.40 1.73 2.55
CA VAL A 59 14.99 1.51 1.16
C VAL A 59 14.84 0.01 0.92
N TYR A 60 13.67 -0.39 0.43
CA TYR A 60 13.33 -1.78 0.16
C TYR A 60 13.10 -2.02 -1.32
N ASN A 61 13.49 -3.20 -1.80
CA ASN A 61 12.89 -3.77 -2.99
C ASN A 61 11.67 -4.60 -2.56
N LEU A 62 10.96 -5.19 -3.52
CA LEU A 62 9.74 -5.93 -3.19
C LEU A 62 10.02 -7.11 -2.24
N ALA A 63 11.05 -7.90 -2.52
CA ALA A 63 11.35 -9.09 -1.73
C ALA A 63 11.70 -8.74 -0.27
N ASN A 64 12.62 -7.81 -0.05
CA ASN A 64 13.03 -7.48 1.31
C ASN A 64 12.03 -6.61 2.07
N PHE A 65 11.00 -6.10 1.39
CA PHE A 65 9.84 -5.50 2.03
C PHE A 65 8.85 -6.58 2.48
N ILE A 66 8.52 -7.53 1.61
CA ILE A 66 7.47 -8.53 1.86
C ILE A 66 7.93 -9.63 2.82
N GLU A 67 9.14 -10.19 2.64
CA GLU A 67 9.56 -11.37 3.39
C GLU A 67 9.56 -11.17 4.92
N PRO A 68 10.10 -10.08 5.49
CA PRO A 68 10.03 -9.89 6.95
C PRO A 68 8.58 -9.72 7.46
N ARG A 69 7.72 -9.07 6.67
CA ARG A 69 6.31 -8.85 7.04
C ARG A 69 5.52 -10.14 7.00
N LYS A 70 5.75 -10.94 5.97
CA LYS A 70 5.17 -12.27 5.84
C LYS A 70 5.52 -13.14 7.06
N ALA A 71 6.77 -13.09 7.52
CA ALA A 71 7.20 -13.83 8.69
C ALA A 71 6.47 -13.40 9.96
N ILE A 72 6.47 -12.09 10.29
CA ILE A 72 5.86 -11.62 11.54
C ILE A 72 4.33 -11.71 11.54
N LEU A 73 3.70 -11.67 10.37
CA LEU A 73 2.25 -11.82 10.24
C LEU A 73 1.79 -13.27 10.33
N SER A 74 2.73 -14.25 10.27
CA SER A 74 2.40 -15.67 10.33
C SER A 74 2.92 -16.38 11.57
N ASP A 75 3.90 -15.81 12.30
CA ASP A 75 4.54 -16.48 13.44
C ASP A 75 4.00 -16.05 14.81
N GLY A 76 2.98 -15.20 14.84
CA GLY A 76 2.38 -14.72 16.08
C GLY A 76 3.01 -13.43 16.63
N THR A 77 4.04 -12.89 15.98
CA THR A 77 4.66 -11.63 16.39
C THR A 77 3.72 -10.46 16.22
N LEU A 78 3.05 -10.39 15.06
CA LEU A 78 2.07 -9.35 14.73
C LEU A 78 0.74 -10.02 14.41
N THR A 79 -0.25 -9.80 15.28
CA THR A 79 -1.59 -10.40 15.15
C THR A 79 -2.66 -9.33 15.10
N ASP A 80 -3.85 -9.70 14.61
CA ASP A 80 -5.00 -8.80 14.44
C ASP A 80 -4.61 -7.49 13.77
N PHE A 81 -3.70 -7.57 12.80
CA PHE A 81 -3.21 -6.41 12.08
C PHE A 81 -4.16 -6.04 10.95
N GLN A 82 -4.47 -4.75 10.87
CA GLN A 82 -5.17 -4.17 9.74
C GLN A 82 -4.70 -2.75 9.50
N GLU A 83 -4.78 -2.34 8.26
CA GLU A 83 -4.41 -1.01 7.83
C GLU A 83 -5.49 -0.50 6.87
N GLN A 84 -5.91 0.74 7.05
CA GLN A 84 -6.96 1.32 6.22
C GLN A 84 -6.64 2.76 5.87
N GLU A 85 -7.07 3.14 4.67
CA GLU A 85 -6.98 4.51 4.21
C GLU A 85 -8.12 5.32 4.83
N LEU A 86 -7.77 6.46 5.43
CA LEU A 86 -8.74 7.37 6.04
C LEU A 86 -9.21 8.43 5.06
N GLU A 87 -8.27 8.97 4.25
CA GLU A 87 -8.55 9.96 3.24
C GLU A 87 -7.45 9.92 2.18
N GLU A 88 -7.75 10.41 0.99
CA GLU A 88 -6.80 10.37 -0.11
C GLU A 88 -6.96 11.56 -1.04
N GLU A 89 -5.90 11.84 -1.79
CA GLU A 89 -5.87 12.81 -2.85
C GLU A 89 -5.06 12.22 -3.99
N THR A 90 -5.70 12.05 -5.16
CA THR A 90 -5.11 11.35 -6.30
C THR A 90 -5.09 12.28 -7.51
N GLN A 91 -3.96 12.31 -8.22
CA GLN A 91 -3.79 13.04 -9.47
C GLN A 91 -3.38 12.05 -10.56
N ILE A 92 -4.08 12.09 -11.68
CA ILE A 92 -3.84 11.23 -12.84
C ILE A 92 -3.50 12.12 -14.03
N ILE A 93 -2.35 11.87 -14.65
CA ILE A 93 -1.88 12.61 -15.82
C ILE A 93 -1.48 11.57 -16.87
N GLY A 94 -2.33 11.41 -17.91
CA GLY A 94 -2.06 10.39 -18.92
C GLY A 94 -1.95 9.00 -18.32
N HIS A 95 -0.76 8.42 -18.41
CA HIS A 95 -0.50 7.04 -17.97
C HIS A 95 0.32 6.97 -16.68
N ILE A 96 0.37 8.06 -15.93
CA ILE A 96 1.05 8.12 -14.63
C ILE A 96 0.11 8.73 -13.59
N ALA A 97 0.27 8.37 -12.32
CA ALA A 97 -0.55 8.89 -11.24
C ALA A 97 0.23 8.94 -9.93
N GLN A 98 -0.23 9.81 -9.02
CA GLN A 98 0.27 9.86 -7.64
C GLN A 98 -0.91 9.95 -6.70
N ARG A 99 -0.73 9.47 -5.47
CA ARG A 99 -1.77 9.46 -4.45
C ARG A 99 -1.17 9.72 -3.08
N GLN A 100 -1.69 10.73 -2.41
CA GLN A 100 -1.41 11.00 -1.01
C GLN A 100 -2.48 10.30 -0.18
N SER A 101 -2.06 9.44 0.73
CA SER A 101 -2.95 8.57 1.48
C SER A 101 -2.69 8.73 2.97
N ARG A 102 -3.68 9.21 3.72
CA ARG A 102 -3.65 9.16 5.18
C ARG A 102 -4.17 7.80 5.60
N TYR A 103 -3.47 7.15 6.50
CA TYR A 103 -3.83 5.80 6.93
C TYR A 103 -3.82 5.67 8.44
N GLN A 104 -4.52 4.63 8.90
CA GLN A 104 -4.44 4.14 10.26
C GLN A 104 -4.14 2.66 10.22
N LYS A 105 -3.20 2.23 11.03
CA LYS A 105 -2.90 0.82 11.24
C LYS A 105 -3.07 0.47 12.71
N SER A 106 -3.49 -0.76 12.97
CA SER A 106 -3.68 -1.28 14.31
C SER A 106 -3.35 -2.76 14.35
N GLY A 107 -3.02 -3.24 15.53
CA GLY A 107 -2.72 -4.66 15.72
C GLY A 107 -2.18 -4.91 17.11
N ILE A 108 -1.64 -6.12 17.28
CA ILE A 108 -0.99 -6.56 18.51
C ILE A 108 0.42 -7.00 18.13
N LEU A 109 1.41 -6.22 18.56
CA LEU A 109 2.83 -6.50 18.26
C LEU A 109 3.51 -7.03 19.52
N SER A 110 3.98 -8.27 19.47
CA SER A 110 4.64 -8.93 20.62
C SER A 110 3.82 -8.82 21.90
N GLY A 111 2.49 -9.00 21.78
CA GLY A 111 1.55 -8.96 22.89
C GLY A 111 1.06 -7.56 23.28
N LYS A 112 1.53 -6.52 22.61
CA LYS A 112 1.10 -5.14 22.89
C LYS A 112 0.22 -4.58 21.79
N SER A 113 -0.97 -4.12 22.15
CA SER A 113 -1.87 -3.43 21.23
C SER A 113 -1.33 -2.08 20.84
N PHE A 114 -1.50 -1.70 19.59
CA PHE A 114 -1.12 -0.37 19.09
C PHE A 114 -2.13 0.13 18.07
N VAL A 115 -2.19 1.46 17.95
CA VAL A 115 -2.89 2.18 16.88
C VAL A 115 -1.97 3.31 16.45
N GLU A 116 -1.68 3.41 15.17
CA GLU A 116 -0.81 4.43 14.60
C GLU A 116 -1.43 5.01 13.33
N THR A 117 -1.16 6.27 13.08
CA THR A 117 -1.53 6.94 11.82
C THR A 117 -0.27 7.39 11.10
N GLY A 118 -0.41 7.73 9.83
CA GLY A 118 0.69 8.23 9.05
C GLY A 118 0.25 8.62 7.64
N THR A 119 1.23 8.85 6.78
CA THR A 119 1.02 9.22 5.39
C THR A 119 1.82 8.31 4.47
N LYS A 120 1.16 7.83 3.42
CA LYS A 120 1.80 7.10 2.32
C LYS A 120 1.68 7.94 1.06
N LEU A 121 2.75 8.01 0.29
CA LEU A 121 2.75 8.60 -1.04
C LEU A 121 3.00 7.49 -2.05
N PHE A 122 1.97 7.19 -2.84
CA PHE A 122 2.03 6.19 -3.88
C PHE A 122 2.27 6.82 -5.23
N GLN A 123 2.99 6.13 -6.10
CA GLN A 123 3.03 6.41 -7.52
C GLN A 123 2.59 5.18 -8.31
N PHE A 124 1.86 5.43 -9.40
CA PHE A 124 1.29 4.39 -10.24
C PHE A 124 1.64 4.66 -11.70
N ILE A 125 1.80 3.59 -12.46
CA ILE A 125 1.96 3.66 -13.91
C ILE A 125 0.94 2.74 -14.57
N ASN A 126 0.43 3.16 -15.72
CA ASN A 126 -0.47 2.33 -16.52
C ASN A 126 0.38 1.50 -17.49
N THR A 127 0.42 0.19 -17.26
CA THR A 127 1.20 -0.75 -18.06
C THR A 127 0.30 -1.47 -19.07
N ASN A 128 0.89 -2.33 -19.91
CA ASN A 128 0.11 -3.18 -20.81
C ASN A 128 -0.85 -4.11 -20.07
N ASP A 129 -0.58 -4.38 -18.77
CA ASP A 129 -1.40 -5.25 -17.95
C ASP A 129 -2.31 -4.46 -16.99
N GLY A 130 -2.43 -3.14 -17.19
CA GLY A 130 -3.21 -2.23 -16.35
C GLY A 130 -2.33 -1.41 -15.42
N TRP A 131 -2.99 -0.68 -14.52
CA TRP A 131 -2.29 0.15 -13.55
C TRP A 131 -1.55 -0.70 -12.52
N ARG A 132 -0.37 -0.25 -12.14
CA ARG A 132 0.48 -0.91 -11.12
C ARG A 132 1.16 0.13 -10.27
N ILE A 133 1.44 -0.22 -9.01
CA ILE A 133 2.22 0.62 -8.10
C ILE A 133 3.70 0.49 -8.46
N ASN A 134 4.38 1.59 -8.69
CA ASN A 134 5.81 1.59 -9.02
C ASN A 134 6.68 2.15 -7.90
N SER A 135 6.11 2.92 -6.97
CA SER A 135 6.87 3.40 -5.82
C SER A 135 5.94 3.77 -4.67
N LEU A 136 6.48 3.68 -3.47
CA LEU A 136 5.79 4.03 -2.23
C LEU A 136 6.82 4.58 -1.25
N VAL A 137 6.52 5.73 -0.66
CA VAL A 137 7.25 6.23 0.49
C VAL A 137 6.25 6.51 1.61
N TRP A 138 6.59 6.16 2.84
CA TRP A 138 5.69 6.45 3.96
C TRP A 138 6.44 6.89 5.20
N GLU A 139 5.71 7.59 6.05
CA GLU A 139 6.17 8.03 7.35
C GLU A 139 5.02 7.94 8.34
N ASP A 140 5.25 7.26 9.47
CA ASP A 140 4.31 7.24 10.57
C ASP A 140 4.38 8.58 11.33
N ASP A 141 3.24 9.03 11.86
CA ASP A 141 3.18 10.28 12.61
C ASP A 141 4.01 10.24 13.90
#